data_ac81bbc37d377bfed3c0582ea8ca9e8f
#
_entry.id   ac81bbc37d377bfed3c0582ea8ca9e8f
#
_cell.length_a   1.000
_cell.length_b   1.000
_cell.length_c   1.000
_cell.angle_alpha   90.00
_cell.angle_beta   90.00
_cell.angle_gamma   90.00
#
_symmetry.space_group_name_H-M   'P 1'
#
loop_
_entity.id
_entity.type
_entity.pdbx_description
1 polymer ?
#
loop_
_entity_poly.entity_id
_entity_poly.type
_entity_poly.pdbx_seq_one_letter_code
_entity_poly.pdbx_strand_id
1 'polypeptide(L)'
;GAIIIAETVYENIKNEKQYHTMQAFPGIKSKWERYDRYDFKFKNRNAIVVVPQKAAPGNPWIWRPAFFAAFPSVDIALLANGFHVAYYDLTHLYGSPHAVKLGTEFCNYMRDFYQLSSKVTVEGFSRGGFFAFNWAAQNTDRVACLYVDAPLCDLFLWPGRDNKKLWNDVLKEWNLKDNQMTEDKGKSIYRLKALAEANIPIINVCGDSDEAVPFEQHMNIIRKRYLELGGTVRVITKLGCGHHPHSLTDPTPIVNFILKYTK
;
A
#
# COMPACT_ATOMS: atom_id res chain seq x y z
N GLY A 1 -23.04 -15.08 33.61
CA GLY A 1 -22.84 -13.63 33.83
C GLY A 1 -21.85 -12.99 32.83
N ALA A 2 -20.65 -13.54 32.68
CA ALA A 2 -19.60 -12.94 31.85
C ALA A 2 -19.90 -13.00 30.32
N ILE A 3 -20.55 -14.05 29.84
CA ILE A 3 -20.90 -14.22 28.42
C ILE A 3 -21.98 -13.20 28.02
N ILE A 4 -22.99 -13.00 28.87
CA ILE A 4 -24.09 -12.05 28.64
C ILE A 4 -23.54 -10.59 28.61
N ILE A 5 -22.57 -10.29 29.46
CA ILE A 5 -21.93 -8.96 29.51
C ILE A 5 -21.10 -8.74 28.24
N ALA A 6 -20.36 -9.74 27.77
CA ALA A 6 -19.57 -9.64 26.55
C ALA A 6 -20.45 -9.49 25.29
N GLU A 7 -21.57 -10.21 25.21
CA GLU A 7 -22.52 -10.06 24.11
C GLU A 7 -23.21 -8.69 24.13
N THR A 8 -23.59 -8.20 25.30
CA THR A 8 -24.19 -6.87 25.46
C THR A 8 -23.21 -5.76 25.08
N VAL A 9 -21.93 -5.89 25.46
CA VAL A 9 -20.89 -4.92 25.07
C VAL A 9 -20.65 -4.98 23.56
N TYR A 10 -20.60 -6.17 22.96
CA TYR A 10 -20.44 -6.34 21.52
C TYR A 10 -21.62 -5.76 20.72
N GLU A 11 -22.85 -6.02 21.15
CA GLU A 11 -24.07 -5.47 20.53
C GLU A 11 -24.15 -3.95 20.72
N ASN A 12 -23.75 -3.40 21.86
CA ASN A 12 -23.67 -1.97 22.07
C ASN A 12 -22.63 -1.30 21.15
N ILE A 13 -21.44 -1.91 21.00
CA ILE A 13 -20.42 -1.43 20.08
C ILE A 13 -20.94 -1.49 18.63
N LYS A 14 -21.67 -2.53 18.27
CA LYS A 14 -22.26 -2.70 16.94
C LYS A 14 -23.37 -1.68 16.69
N ASN A 15 -24.19 -1.40 17.69
CA ASN A 15 -25.26 -0.39 17.63
C ASN A 15 -24.69 1.03 17.62
N GLU A 16 -23.63 1.32 18.36
CA GLU A 16 -22.92 2.60 18.28
C GLU A 16 -22.29 2.81 16.90
N LYS A 17 -21.74 1.75 16.28
CA LYS A 17 -21.23 1.81 14.90
C LYS A 17 -22.32 2.12 13.87
N GLN A 18 -23.56 1.71 14.12
CA GLN A 18 -24.70 1.94 13.23
C GLN A 18 -25.23 3.38 13.30
N TYR A 19 -25.06 4.07 14.44
CA TYR A 19 -25.58 5.42 14.70
C TYR A 19 -24.53 6.52 14.61
N HIS A 20 -23.22 6.22 14.69
CA HIS A 20 -22.15 7.20 14.54
C HIS A 20 -21.50 7.05 13.16
N THR A 21 -21.82 8.00 12.27
CA THR A 21 -21.34 8.04 10.88
C THR A 21 -19.84 8.23 10.75
N MET A 22 -19.11 8.59 11.82
CA MET A 22 -17.65 8.65 11.85
C MET A 22 -17.17 8.62 13.31
N GLN A 23 -16.63 7.48 13.75
CA GLN A 23 -15.83 7.46 14.96
C GLN A 23 -14.56 8.28 14.73
N ALA A 24 -14.20 9.16 15.66
CA ALA A 24 -12.97 9.92 15.58
C ALA A 24 -11.76 8.96 15.56
N PHE A 25 -10.79 9.23 14.71
CA PHE A 25 -9.54 8.46 14.69
C PHE A 25 -8.79 8.65 16.01
N PRO A 26 -8.01 7.65 16.46
CA PRO A 26 -7.29 7.71 17.72
C PRO A 26 -6.02 8.57 17.61
N GLY A 27 -5.40 8.81 18.74
CA GLY A 27 -4.06 9.40 18.83
C GLY A 27 -4.05 10.91 18.83
N ILE A 28 -2.97 11.47 18.31
CA ILE A 28 -2.69 12.92 18.36
C ILE A 28 -3.25 13.58 17.10
N LYS A 29 -4.21 14.46 17.28
CA LYS A 29 -4.78 15.25 16.19
C LYS A 29 -3.91 16.45 15.88
N SER A 30 -3.65 16.66 14.59
CA SER A 30 -2.93 17.81 14.04
C SER A 30 -3.46 18.17 12.66
N LYS A 31 -2.78 19.01 11.94
CA LYS A 31 -3.06 19.32 10.53
C LYS A 31 -1.93 18.83 9.64
N TRP A 32 -2.30 18.30 8.48
CA TRP A 32 -1.41 18.06 7.37
C TRP A 32 -1.99 18.75 6.15
N GLU A 33 -1.24 19.70 5.58
CA GLU A 33 -1.85 20.65 4.67
C GLU A 33 -3.05 21.31 5.38
N ARG A 34 -4.22 21.31 4.79
CA ARG A 34 -5.46 21.84 5.42
C ARG A 34 -6.36 20.76 6.01
N TYR A 35 -5.88 19.53 6.08
CA TYR A 35 -6.67 18.36 6.47
C TYR A 35 -6.36 17.93 7.89
N ASP A 36 -7.32 17.35 8.57
CA ASP A 36 -7.11 16.76 9.88
C ASP A 36 -6.24 15.51 9.75
N ARG A 37 -5.23 15.42 10.60
CA ARG A 37 -4.27 14.33 10.67
C ARG A 37 -4.29 13.71 12.06
N TYR A 38 -4.24 12.38 12.12
CA TYR A 38 -4.20 11.62 13.37
C TYR A 38 -2.99 10.70 13.35
N ASP A 39 -2.12 10.86 14.34
CA ASP A 39 -0.93 10.03 14.55
C ASP A 39 -1.17 9.09 15.73
N PHE A 40 -1.00 7.79 15.51
CA PHE A 40 -1.22 6.78 16.53
C PHE A 40 -0.30 5.57 16.35
N LYS A 41 -0.31 4.67 17.30
CA LYS A 41 0.36 3.38 17.21
C LYS A 41 -0.67 2.29 16.97
N PHE A 42 -0.36 1.42 16.02
CA PHE A 42 -1.09 0.17 15.82
C PHE A 42 -0.08 -0.97 15.94
N LYS A 43 -0.27 -1.87 16.88
CA LYS A 43 0.69 -2.95 17.20
C LYS A 43 2.13 -2.43 17.34
N ASN A 44 2.30 -1.35 18.10
CA ASN A 44 3.58 -0.69 18.39
C ASN A 44 4.30 -0.09 17.17
N ARG A 45 3.61 0.07 16.03
CA ARG A 45 4.16 0.70 14.82
C ARG A 45 3.41 1.99 14.50
N ASN A 46 4.13 2.94 13.93
CA ASN A 46 3.56 4.23 13.59
C ASN A 46 2.47 4.09 12.52
N ALA A 47 1.34 4.73 12.77
CA ALA A 47 0.25 4.86 11.84
C ALA A 47 -0.20 6.32 11.77
N ILE A 48 -0.64 6.74 10.59
CA ILE A 48 -1.17 8.09 10.35
C ILE A 48 -2.41 7.93 9.47
N VAL A 49 -3.46 8.69 9.81
CA VAL A 49 -4.61 8.86 8.93
C VAL A 49 -4.85 10.34 8.72
N VAL A 50 -4.95 10.74 7.46
CA VAL A 50 -5.36 12.09 7.05
C VAL A 50 -6.78 12.00 6.51
N VAL A 51 -7.66 12.86 7.01
CA VAL A 51 -9.10 12.80 6.77
C VAL A 51 -9.52 13.87 5.77
N PRO A 52 -10.30 13.54 4.73
CA PRO A 52 -10.82 14.55 3.82
C PRO A 52 -11.81 15.47 4.53
N GLN A 53 -11.99 16.69 4.01
CA GLN A 53 -12.99 17.63 4.55
C GLN A 53 -14.40 17.08 4.40
N LYS A 54 -14.67 16.37 3.31
CA LYS A 54 -15.91 15.65 3.07
C LYS A 54 -15.58 14.30 2.43
N ALA A 55 -15.85 13.22 3.13
CA ALA A 55 -15.63 11.89 2.61
C ALA A 55 -16.53 11.59 1.41
N ALA A 56 -15.99 10.98 0.37
CA ALA A 56 -16.78 10.44 -0.73
C ALA A 56 -17.60 9.22 -0.24
N PRO A 57 -18.72 8.89 -0.91
CA PRO A 57 -19.52 7.72 -0.55
C PRO A 57 -18.66 6.44 -0.46
N GLY A 58 -18.88 5.66 0.60
CA GLY A 58 -18.15 4.42 0.85
C GLY A 58 -16.79 4.59 1.52
N ASN A 59 -16.40 5.82 1.87
CA ASN A 59 -15.13 6.14 2.53
C ASN A 59 -13.92 5.53 1.82
N PRO A 60 -13.71 5.85 0.53
CA PRO A 60 -12.55 5.34 -0.20
C PRO A 60 -11.26 5.83 0.43
N TRP A 61 -10.19 5.06 0.27
CA TRP A 61 -8.90 5.40 0.83
C TRP A 61 -7.73 4.86 0.04
N ILE A 62 -6.60 5.53 0.19
CA ILE A 62 -5.30 5.12 -0.31
C ILE A 62 -4.37 4.86 0.87
N TRP A 63 -3.55 3.83 0.78
CA TRP A 63 -2.69 3.38 1.87
C TRP A 63 -1.24 3.29 1.41
N ARG A 64 -0.35 3.95 2.17
CA ARG A 64 1.10 3.87 2.02
C ARG A 64 1.70 2.97 3.09
N PRO A 65 2.47 1.93 2.72
CA PRO A 65 3.24 1.13 3.68
C PRO A 65 4.59 1.74 4.03
N ALA A 66 5.01 2.81 3.33
CA ALA A 66 6.32 3.44 3.48
C ALA A 66 6.29 4.91 3.05
N PHE A 67 7.23 5.70 3.57
CA PHE A 67 7.55 7.06 3.11
C PHE A 67 6.38 8.04 3.15
N PHE A 68 5.75 8.18 4.31
CA PHE A 68 4.65 9.15 4.46
C PHE A 68 5.08 10.56 4.02
N ALA A 69 4.20 11.24 3.30
CA ALA A 69 4.37 12.59 2.76
C ALA A 69 5.48 12.76 1.71
N ALA A 70 6.17 11.69 1.32
CA ALA A 70 7.12 11.79 0.21
C ALA A 70 6.38 11.93 -1.12
N PHE A 71 6.68 12.99 -1.88
CA PHE A 71 6.06 13.25 -3.19
C PHE A 71 4.53 13.08 -3.16
N PRO A 72 3.80 13.91 -2.39
CA PRO A 72 2.43 13.64 -1.98
C PRO A 72 1.35 14.13 -2.93
N SER A 73 1.67 14.46 -4.18
CA SER A 73 0.72 15.08 -5.11
C SER A 73 -0.56 14.25 -5.32
N VAL A 74 -0.43 12.92 -5.40
CA VAL A 74 -1.57 12.01 -5.54
C VAL A 74 -2.41 11.99 -4.26
N ASP A 75 -1.77 11.92 -3.10
CA ASP A 75 -2.46 11.89 -1.80
C ASP A 75 -3.28 13.15 -1.58
N ILE A 76 -2.70 14.32 -1.85
CA ILE A 76 -3.37 15.62 -1.71
C ILE A 76 -4.56 15.70 -2.67
N ALA A 77 -4.37 15.29 -3.92
CA ALA A 77 -5.45 15.30 -4.91
C ALA A 77 -6.59 14.34 -4.54
N LEU A 78 -6.27 13.17 -3.97
CA LEU A 78 -7.28 12.23 -3.52
C LEU A 78 -8.03 12.72 -2.28
N LEU A 79 -7.36 13.39 -1.35
CA LEU A 79 -8.05 14.07 -0.24
C LEU A 79 -9.09 15.09 -0.74
N ALA A 80 -8.75 15.85 -1.78
CA ALA A 80 -9.67 16.77 -2.42
C ALA A 80 -10.85 16.06 -3.10
N ASN A 81 -10.71 14.78 -3.43
CA ASN A 81 -11.75 13.91 -3.99
C ASN A 81 -12.47 13.07 -2.92
N GLY A 82 -12.28 13.36 -1.65
CA GLY A 82 -12.99 12.69 -0.56
C GLY A 82 -12.37 11.36 -0.11
N PHE A 83 -11.14 11.05 -0.49
CA PHE A 83 -10.39 9.89 -0.01
C PHE A 83 -9.73 10.19 1.32
N HIS A 84 -9.69 9.18 2.19
CA HIS A 84 -8.76 9.16 3.31
C HIS A 84 -7.38 8.73 2.81
N VAL A 85 -6.33 9.25 3.44
CA VAL A 85 -4.95 8.81 3.21
C VAL A 85 -4.44 8.15 4.49
N ALA A 86 -4.01 6.91 4.39
CA ALA A 86 -3.48 6.17 5.53
C ALA A 86 -2.02 5.79 5.30
N TYR A 87 -1.27 5.75 6.39
CA TYR A 87 0.09 5.28 6.45
C TYR A 87 0.24 4.31 7.61
N TYR A 88 0.92 3.20 7.34
CA TYR A 88 1.31 2.25 8.37
C TYR A 88 2.74 1.82 8.10
N ASP A 89 3.66 2.07 9.03
CA ASP A 89 5.09 1.91 8.82
C ASP A 89 5.50 0.45 8.76
N LEU A 90 5.68 -0.06 7.55
CA LEU A 90 6.19 -1.39 7.26
C LEU A 90 7.50 -1.36 6.45
N THR A 91 8.15 -0.18 6.39
CA THR A 91 9.28 0.13 5.50
C THR A 91 10.43 -0.86 5.63
N HIS A 92 10.83 -1.20 6.86
CA HIS A 92 12.00 -2.03 7.15
C HIS A 92 11.68 -3.51 7.35
N LEU A 93 10.50 -3.97 6.91
CA LEU A 93 10.10 -5.37 7.00
C LEU A 93 10.26 -6.13 5.67
N TYR A 94 10.72 -5.46 4.63
CA TYR A 94 11.09 -6.04 3.33
C TYR A 94 10.01 -6.92 2.69
N GLY A 95 8.73 -6.51 2.82
CA GLY A 95 7.60 -7.24 2.24
C GLY A 95 7.45 -8.67 2.75
N SER A 96 7.97 -8.97 3.93
CA SER A 96 7.98 -10.29 4.56
C SER A 96 6.57 -10.80 4.87
N PRO A 97 6.40 -12.10 5.13
CA PRO A 97 5.12 -12.65 5.62
C PRO A 97 4.60 -11.93 6.86
N HIS A 98 5.49 -11.52 7.77
CA HIS A 98 5.14 -10.71 8.94
C HIS A 98 4.58 -9.34 8.54
N ALA A 99 5.21 -8.66 7.58
CA ALA A 99 4.71 -7.39 7.06
C ALA A 99 3.33 -7.55 6.43
N VAL A 100 3.12 -8.59 5.64
CA VAL A 100 1.84 -8.89 5.00
C VAL A 100 0.75 -9.12 6.06
N LYS A 101 1.03 -9.88 7.10
CA LYS A 101 0.09 -10.11 8.22
C LYS A 101 -0.27 -8.81 8.93
N LEU A 102 0.72 -7.99 9.27
CA LEU A 102 0.49 -6.68 9.90
C LEU A 102 -0.36 -5.78 9.01
N GLY A 103 -0.10 -5.76 7.73
CA GLY A 103 -0.89 -4.99 6.76
C GLY A 103 -2.35 -5.43 6.71
N THR A 104 -2.61 -6.74 6.71
CA THR A 104 -3.96 -7.29 6.74
C THR A 104 -4.69 -6.90 8.03
N GLU A 105 -4.02 -7.00 9.17
CA GLU A 105 -4.59 -6.61 10.47
C GLU A 105 -4.89 -5.11 10.52
N PHE A 106 -4.01 -4.29 9.97
CA PHE A 106 -4.23 -2.84 9.87
C PHE A 106 -5.44 -2.51 8.97
N CYS A 107 -5.55 -3.13 7.81
CA CYS A 107 -6.72 -2.94 6.93
C CYS A 107 -8.02 -3.37 7.60
N ASN A 108 -8.02 -4.48 8.32
CA ASN A 108 -9.18 -4.92 9.10
C ASN A 108 -9.56 -3.89 10.15
N TYR A 109 -8.56 -3.35 10.85
CA TYR A 109 -8.77 -2.31 11.87
C TYR A 109 -9.40 -1.04 11.26
N MET A 110 -8.91 -0.58 10.13
CA MET A 110 -9.45 0.59 9.43
C MET A 110 -10.88 0.36 8.96
N ARG A 111 -11.18 -0.80 8.40
CA ARG A 111 -12.52 -1.16 7.95
C ARG A 111 -13.50 -1.28 9.11
N ASP A 112 -13.13 -2.04 10.13
CA ASP A 112 -14.05 -2.46 11.19
C ASP A 112 -14.33 -1.33 12.20
N PHE A 113 -13.33 -0.49 12.51
CA PHE A 113 -13.45 0.56 13.51
C PHE A 113 -13.75 1.94 12.92
N TYR A 114 -13.32 2.21 11.68
CA TYR A 114 -13.46 3.55 11.08
C TYR A 114 -14.25 3.55 9.78
N GLN A 115 -14.83 2.42 9.42
CA GLN A 115 -15.67 2.23 8.23
C GLN A 115 -15.01 2.68 6.93
N LEU A 116 -13.70 2.57 6.81
CA LEU A 116 -13.03 2.74 5.53
C LEU A 116 -13.43 1.63 4.57
N SER A 117 -13.41 1.90 3.27
CA SER A 117 -13.83 0.95 2.26
C SER A 117 -13.14 -0.41 2.44
N SER A 118 -13.87 -1.50 2.19
CA SER A 118 -13.32 -2.86 2.22
C SER A 118 -12.27 -3.09 1.15
N LYS A 119 -12.26 -2.28 0.08
CA LYS A 119 -11.23 -2.30 -0.96
C LYS A 119 -10.43 -1.01 -0.90
N VAL A 120 -9.10 -1.14 -0.95
CA VAL A 120 -8.16 -0.03 -0.80
C VAL A 120 -7.26 0.09 -2.03
N THR A 121 -6.84 1.30 -2.35
CA THR A 121 -5.72 1.54 -3.26
C THR A 121 -4.42 1.47 -2.47
N VAL A 122 -3.50 0.60 -2.86
CA VAL A 122 -2.18 0.51 -2.22
C VAL A 122 -1.18 1.32 -3.04
N GLU A 123 -0.51 2.27 -2.38
CA GLU A 123 0.50 3.15 -2.97
C GLU A 123 1.88 2.71 -2.52
N GLY A 124 2.67 2.14 -3.45
CA GLY A 124 3.97 1.59 -3.13
C GLY A 124 5.11 2.27 -3.89
N PHE A 125 5.91 3.10 -3.19
CA PHE A 125 7.13 3.70 -3.72
C PHE A 125 8.33 2.83 -3.38
N SER A 126 9.17 2.52 -4.39
CA SER A 126 10.41 1.77 -4.21
C SER A 126 10.18 0.46 -3.44
N ARG A 127 10.78 0.28 -2.26
CA ARG A 127 10.53 -0.93 -1.43
C ARG A 127 9.07 -1.09 -0.99
N GLY A 128 8.33 0.00 -0.92
CA GLY A 128 6.88 -0.04 -0.69
C GLY A 128 6.12 -0.73 -1.83
N GLY A 129 6.64 -0.69 -3.04
CA GLY A 129 6.09 -1.42 -4.19
C GLY A 129 6.24 -2.94 -4.03
N PHE A 130 7.38 -3.40 -3.55
CA PHE A 130 7.59 -4.82 -3.26
C PHE A 130 6.57 -5.33 -2.22
N PHE A 131 6.37 -4.60 -1.15
CA PHE A 131 5.33 -4.90 -0.18
C PHE A 131 3.94 -4.92 -0.83
N ALA A 132 3.62 -3.92 -1.65
CA ALA A 132 2.30 -3.79 -2.27
C ALA A 132 1.93 -5.03 -3.10
N PHE A 133 2.86 -5.54 -3.91
CA PHE A 133 2.63 -6.77 -4.68
C PHE A 133 2.41 -7.99 -3.78
N ASN A 134 3.24 -8.16 -2.76
CA ASN A 134 3.12 -9.29 -1.84
C ASN A 134 1.81 -9.27 -1.06
N TRP A 135 1.45 -8.12 -0.52
CA TRP A 135 0.23 -7.97 0.25
C TRP A 135 -1.01 -8.14 -0.61
N ALA A 136 -1.05 -7.48 -1.77
CA ALA A 136 -2.20 -7.53 -2.67
C ALA A 136 -2.46 -8.95 -3.18
N ALA A 137 -1.43 -9.71 -3.50
CA ALA A 137 -1.57 -11.09 -3.98
C ALA A 137 -2.23 -12.02 -2.95
N GLN A 138 -2.09 -11.74 -1.67
CA GLN A 138 -2.72 -12.51 -0.59
C GLN A 138 -4.04 -11.91 -0.09
N ASN A 139 -4.41 -10.73 -0.58
CA ASN A 139 -5.59 -9.99 -0.15
C ASN A 139 -6.34 -9.41 -1.35
N THR A 140 -6.49 -10.19 -2.41
CA THR A 140 -7.05 -9.72 -3.68
C THR A 140 -8.46 -9.17 -3.55
N ASP A 141 -9.26 -9.69 -2.63
CA ASP A 141 -10.60 -9.22 -2.31
C ASP A 141 -10.62 -7.86 -1.58
N ARG A 142 -9.45 -7.39 -1.13
CA ARG A 142 -9.27 -6.15 -0.36
C ARG A 142 -8.65 -5.02 -1.18
N VAL A 143 -8.39 -5.22 -2.46
CA VAL A 143 -7.64 -4.28 -3.33
C VAL A 143 -8.54 -3.71 -4.41
N ALA A 144 -8.63 -2.40 -4.49
CA ALA A 144 -9.29 -1.69 -5.59
C ALA A 144 -8.35 -1.58 -6.80
N CYS A 145 -7.14 -1.09 -6.59
CA CYS A 145 -6.07 -1.01 -7.59
C CYS A 145 -4.72 -0.81 -6.88
N LEU A 146 -3.64 -0.94 -7.65
CA LEU A 146 -2.28 -0.63 -7.19
C LEU A 146 -1.74 0.60 -7.92
N TYR A 147 -1.18 1.54 -7.16
CA TYR A 147 -0.30 2.56 -7.67
C TYR A 147 1.11 2.28 -7.16
N VAL A 148 2.01 1.91 -8.06
CA VAL A 148 3.40 1.63 -7.74
C VAL A 148 4.32 2.61 -8.49
N ASP A 149 5.34 3.08 -7.81
CA ASP A 149 6.26 4.10 -8.34
C ASP A 149 7.70 3.63 -8.14
N ALA A 150 8.44 3.48 -9.25
CA ALA A 150 9.78 2.93 -9.25
C ALA A 150 9.89 1.69 -8.31
N PRO A 151 8.98 0.71 -8.43
CA PRO A 151 8.87 -0.34 -7.43
C PRO A 151 10.06 -1.29 -7.45
N LEU A 152 10.54 -1.63 -6.27
CA LEU A 152 11.41 -2.78 -6.09
C LEU A 152 10.62 -4.05 -6.39
N CYS A 153 11.13 -4.89 -7.28
CA CYS A 153 10.45 -6.11 -7.71
C CYS A 153 11.30 -7.38 -7.57
N ASP A 154 12.54 -7.24 -7.09
CA ASP A 154 13.48 -8.36 -6.99
C ASP A 154 14.50 -8.11 -5.87
N LEU A 155 14.39 -8.87 -4.79
CA LEU A 155 15.30 -8.76 -3.64
C LEU A 155 16.73 -9.23 -3.97
N PHE A 156 16.90 -10.08 -4.98
CA PHE A 156 18.23 -10.53 -5.40
C PHE A 156 18.99 -9.43 -6.16
N LEU A 157 18.30 -8.46 -6.73
CA LEU A 157 18.89 -7.27 -7.34
C LEU A 157 19.08 -6.15 -6.35
N TRP A 158 18.15 -5.99 -5.41
CA TRP A 158 18.25 -5.01 -4.32
C TRP A 158 17.59 -5.61 -3.06
N PRO A 159 18.29 -5.69 -1.90
CA PRO A 159 19.68 -5.28 -1.70
C PRO A 159 20.71 -6.18 -2.38
N GLY A 160 20.34 -7.38 -2.77
CA GLY A 160 21.25 -8.39 -3.30
C GLY A 160 22.15 -9.01 -2.22
N ARG A 161 22.67 -10.21 -2.51
CA ARG A 161 23.54 -10.95 -1.57
C ARG A 161 24.86 -10.24 -1.29
N ASP A 162 25.37 -9.43 -2.23
CA ASP A 162 26.63 -8.72 -2.07
C ASP A 162 26.55 -7.61 -1.01
N ASN A 163 25.40 -7.03 -0.77
CA ASN A 163 25.16 -6.16 0.37
C ASN A 163 24.83 -7.01 1.60
N LYS A 164 25.84 -7.52 2.25
CA LYS A 164 25.69 -8.51 3.34
C LYS A 164 24.86 -8.01 4.50
N LYS A 165 25.02 -6.73 4.89
CA LYS A 165 24.24 -6.16 5.99
C LYS A 165 22.74 -6.13 5.67
N LEU A 166 22.37 -5.56 4.55
CA LEU A 166 20.96 -5.48 4.17
C LEU A 166 20.38 -6.83 3.81
N TRP A 167 21.16 -7.71 3.19
CA TRP A 167 20.71 -9.08 2.91
C TRP A 167 20.41 -9.86 4.20
N ASN A 168 21.25 -9.71 5.22
CA ASN A 168 21.00 -10.29 6.54
C ASN A 168 19.76 -9.70 7.20
N ASP A 169 19.51 -8.41 7.04
CA ASP A 169 18.26 -7.77 7.52
C ASP A 169 17.03 -8.37 6.83
N VAL A 170 17.09 -8.59 5.51
CA VAL A 170 16.03 -9.27 4.75
C VAL A 170 15.77 -10.66 5.31
N LEU A 171 16.82 -11.48 5.45
CA LEU A 171 16.69 -12.85 5.95
C LEU A 171 16.13 -12.88 7.37
N LYS A 172 16.54 -11.96 8.22
CA LYS A 172 16.03 -11.84 9.58
C LYS A 172 14.52 -11.53 9.58
N GLU A 173 14.09 -10.55 8.81
CA GLU A 173 12.68 -10.15 8.74
C GLU A 173 11.81 -11.25 8.11
N TRP A 174 12.35 -12.00 7.16
CA TRP A 174 11.69 -13.14 6.54
C TRP A 174 11.77 -14.42 7.38
N ASN A 175 12.57 -14.42 8.45
CA ASN A 175 12.86 -15.60 9.28
C ASN A 175 13.38 -16.78 8.45
N LEU A 176 14.32 -16.52 7.56
CA LEU A 176 14.89 -17.48 6.64
C LEU A 176 16.42 -17.53 6.76
N LYS A 177 16.99 -18.69 6.40
CA LYS A 177 18.40 -18.83 6.05
C LYS A 177 18.60 -18.45 4.58
N ASP A 178 19.82 -18.13 4.17
CA ASP A 178 20.13 -17.71 2.80
C ASP A 178 19.63 -18.70 1.74
N ASN A 179 19.86 -20.00 1.95
CA ASN A 179 19.42 -21.03 1.02
C ASN A 179 17.90 -21.27 0.99
N GLN A 180 17.16 -20.68 1.92
CA GLN A 180 15.70 -20.74 1.97
C GLN A 180 15.03 -19.57 1.25
N MET A 181 15.78 -18.51 0.93
CA MET A 181 15.27 -17.40 0.11
C MET A 181 15.32 -17.82 -1.35
N THR A 182 14.21 -18.30 -1.86
CA THR A 182 14.03 -18.77 -3.24
C THR A 182 13.46 -17.68 -4.14
N GLU A 183 13.55 -17.84 -5.45
CA GLU A 183 13.07 -16.85 -6.42
C GLU A 183 11.58 -16.53 -6.25
N ASP A 184 10.76 -17.55 -6.00
CA ASP A 184 9.33 -17.41 -5.79
C ASP A 184 8.97 -16.55 -4.55
N LYS A 185 9.88 -16.44 -3.58
CA LYS A 185 9.73 -15.55 -2.42
C LYS A 185 10.24 -14.15 -2.70
N GLY A 186 11.38 -14.03 -3.37
CA GLY A 186 12.11 -12.78 -3.53
C GLY A 186 11.76 -11.96 -4.77
N LYS A 187 10.90 -12.45 -5.66
CA LYS A 187 10.57 -11.78 -6.92
C LYS A 187 9.06 -11.54 -7.07
N SER A 188 8.69 -10.31 -7.32
CA SER A 188 7.28 -9.90 -7.45
C SER A 188 6.56 -10.53 -8.65
N ILE A 189 7.28 -10.99 -9.66
CA ILE A 189 6.68 -11.66 -10.83
C ILE A 189 5.79 -12.85 -10.42
N TYR A 190 6.14 -13.53 -9.33
CA TYR A 190 5.38 -14.68 -8.81
C TYR A 190 4.07 -14.29 -8.11
N ARG A 191 3.79 -12.97 -7.93
CA ARG A 191 2.53 -12.47 -7.37
C ARG A 191 1.50 -12.20 -8.44
N LEU A 192 1.91 -12.07 -9.70
CA LEU A 192 1.09 -11.52 -10.76
C LEU A 192 -0.08 -12.40 -11.18
N LYS A 193 0.06 -13.71 -11.11
CA LYS A 193 -1.01 -14.64 -11.46
C LYS A 193 -2.26 -14.40 -10.58
N ALA A 194 -2.08 -14.31 -9.28
CA ALA A 194 -3.18 -14.04 -8.34
C ALA A 194 -3.83 -12.67 -8.61
N LEU A 195 -3.02 -11.66 -8.89
CA LEU A 195 -3.52 -10.31 -9.18
C LEU A 195 -4.31 -10.27 -10.51
N ALA A 196 -3.82 -10.94 -11.54
CA ALA A 196 -4.50 -11.01 -12.84
C ALA A 196 -5.82 -11.77 -12.75
N GLU A 197 -5.85 -12.90 -12.05
CA GLU A 197 -7.07 -13.68 -11.82
C GLU A 197 -8.14 -12.87 -11.08
N ALA A 198 -7.73 -11.97 -10.20
CA ALA A 198 -8.63 -11.06 -9.49
C ALA A 198 -8.93 -9.75 -10.24
N ASN A 199 -8.39 -9.57 -11.43
CA ASN A 199 -8.57 -8.36 -12.26
C ASN A 199 -8.14 -7.07 -11.55
N ILE A 200 -7.03 -7.09 -10.81
CA ILE A 200 -6.53 -5.91 -10.12
C ILE A 200 -5.77 -5.02 -11.09
N PRO A 201 -6.24 -3.78 -11.34
CA PRO A 201 -5.54 -2.85 -12.22
C PRO A 201 -4.31 -2.25 -11.53
N ILE A 202 -3.26 -2.02 -12.32
CA ILE A 202 -2.00 -1.46 -11.85
C ILE A 202 -1.66 -0.22 -12.68
N ILE A 203 -1.38 0.90 -12.00
CA ILE A 203 -0.74 2.05 -12.60
C ILE A 203 0.67 2.21 -12.04
N ASN A 204 1.63 2.48 -12.89
CA ASN A 204 3.02 2.65 -12.54
C ASN A 204 3.57 3.96 -13.08
N VAL A 205 4.44 4.59 -12.31
CA VAL A 205 5.27 5.72 -12.74
C VAL A 205 6.74 5.34 -12.51
N CYS A 206 7.59 5.51 -13.51
CA CYS A 206 9.02 5.25 -13.44
C CYS A 206 9.81 6.32 -14.19
N GLY A 207 11.03 6.60 -13.72
CA GLY A 207 12.02 7.30 -14.51
C GLY A 207 12.78 6.35 -15.43
N ASP A 208 13.13 6.78 -16.63
CA ASP A 208 13.87 5.95 -17.59
C ASP A 208 15.38 5.88 -17.31
N SER A 209 15.87 6.69 -16.38
CA SER A 209 17.29 6.79 -16.01
C SER A 209 17.52 6.39 -14.55
N ASP A 210 16.64 5.58 -13.97
CA ASP A 210 16.75 5.05 -12.60
C ASP A 210 17.87 4.02 -12.53
N GLU A 211 18.94 4.34 -11.80
CA GLU A 211 20.09 3.46 -11.58
C GLU A 211 19.94 2.62 -10.31
N ALA A 212 19.12 3.05 -9.35
CA ALA A 212 18.90 2.34 -8.09
C ALA A 212 17.97 1.16 -8.25
N VAL A 213 16.84 1.35 -8.95
CA VAL A 213 15.84 0.34 -9.26
C VAL A 213 15.51 0.43 -10.76
N PRO A 214 16.39 -0.05 -11.64
CA PRO A 214 16.24 0.10 -13.08
C PRO A 214 14.92 -0.47 -13.60
N PHE A 215 14.22 0.30 -14.40
CA PHE A 215 12.92 -0.07 -14.97
C PHE A 215 12.98 -1.42 -15.69
N GLU A 216 13.99 -1.63 -16.53
CA GLU A 216 14.11 -2.86 -17.33
C GLU A 216 14.25 -4.14 -16.49
N GLN A 217 14.86 -4.05 -15.31
CA GLN A 217 15.10 -5.18 -14.41
C GLN A 217 13.98 -5.37 -13.38
N HIS A 218 13.16 -4.37 -13.15
CA HIS A 218 12.10 -4.39 -12.15
C HIS A 218 10.72 -4.28 -12.80
N MET A 219 10.18 -3.07 -12.93
CA MET A 219 8.79 -2.89 -13.38
C MET A 219 8.54 -3.37 -14.81
N ASN A 220 9.50 -3.30 -15.71
CA ASN A 220 9.28 -3.74 -17.09
C ASN A 220 9.03 -5.26 -17.19
N ILE A 221 9.65 -6.05 -16.34
CA ILE A 221 9.40 -7.49 -16.23
C ILE A 221 7.98 -7.73 -15.74
N ILE A 222 7.54 -6.96 -14.75
CA ILE A 222 6.17 -7.01 -14.22
C ILE A 222 5.16 -6.66 -15.31
N ARG A 223 5.39 -5.54 -16.02
CA ARG A 223 4.50 -5.08 -17.09
C ARG A 223 4.30 -6.14 -18.17
N LYS A 224 5.40 -6.69 -18.68
CA LYS A 224 5.36 -7.72 -19.74
C LYS A 224 4.55 -8.92 -19.28
N ARG A 225 4.86 -9.46 -18.11
CA ARG A 225 4.18 -10.64 -17.59
C ARG A 225 2.72 -10.38 -17.28
N TYR A 226 2.39 -9.21 -16.72
CA TYR A 226 1.01 -8.87 -16.40
C TYR A 226 0.13 -8.75 -17.65
N LEU A 227 0.67 -8.17 -18.72
CA LEU A 227 0.00 -8.12 -20.02
C LEU A 227 -0.22 -9.53 -20.60
N GLU A 228 0.77 -10.41 -20.54
CA GLU A 228 0.64 -11.82 -20.97
C GLU A 228 -0.47 -12.55 -20.20
N LEU A 229 -0.66 -12.23 -18.92
CA LEU A 229 -1.71 -12.82 -18.08
C LEU A 229 -3.08 -12.17 -18.30
N GLY A 230 -3.20 -11.21 -19.21
CA GLY A 230 -4.43 -10.48 -19.48
C GLY A 230 -4.74 -9.38 -18.47
N GLY A 231 -3.78 -8.99 -17.64
CA GLY A 231 -3.94 -7.95 -16.63
C GLY A 231 -3.97 -6.54 -17.22
N THR A 232 -4.56 -5.61 -16.49
CA THR A 232 -4.57 -4.19 -16.81
C THR A 232 -3.38 -3.52 -16.12
N VAL A 233 -2.46 -2.97 -16.90
CA VAL A 233 -1.30 -2.23 -16.40
C VAL A 233 -1.03 -1.04 -17.30
N ARG A 234 -0.90 0.14 -16.67
CA ARG A 234 -0.51 1.38 -17.34
C ARG A 234 0.83 1.86 -16.77
N VAL A 235 1.77 2.15 -17.65
CA VAL A 235 3.09 2.69 -17.29
C VAL A 235 3.22 4.11 -17.80
N ILE A 236 3.62 5.02 -16.94
CA ILE A 236 3.99 6.39 -17.26
C ILE A 236 5.50 6.52 -17.04
N THR A 237 6.22 6.79 -18.12
CA THR A 237 7.68 6.96 -18.09
C THR A 237 8.04 8.43 -18.04
N LYS A 238 8.87 8.82 -17.09
CA LYS A 238 9.44 10.16 -17.01
C LYS A 238 10.81 10.19 -17.65
N LEU A 239 10.90 10.87 -18.78
CA LEU A 239 12.13 10.97 -19.56
C LEU A 239 13.22 11.71 -18.80
N GLY A 240 14.43 11.16 -18.78
CA GLY A 240 15.59 11.75 -18.13
C GLY A 240 15.56 11.76 -16.60
N CYS A 241 14.58 11.08 -15.99
CA CYS A 241 14.47 11.02 -14.53
C CYS A 241 15.09 9.75 -13.97
N GLY A 242 15.73 9.89 -12.81
CA GLY A 242 16.25 8.78 -12.01
C GLY A 242 15.21 8.20 -11.06
N HIS A 243 15.70 7.63 -9.95
CA HIS A 243 14.84 7.06 -8.91
C HIS A 243 13.96 8.11 -8.23
N HIS A 244 14.47 9.31 -8.06
CA HIS A 244 13.75 10.47 -7.57
C HIS A 244 13.72 11.59 -8.62
N PRO A 245 12.67 12.41 -8.66
CA PRO A 245 11.48 12.39 -7.83
C PRO A 245 10.52 11.25 -8.18
N HIS A 246 9.77 10.75 -7.20
CA HIS A 246 8.60 9.91 -7.43
C HIS A 246 7.40 10.74 -7.87
N SER A 247 6.32 10.07 -8.28
CA SER A 247 5.04 10.69 -8.64
C SER A 247 5.14 11.60 -9.86
N LEU A 248 4.12 12.41 -10.06
CA LEU A 248 4.04 13.42 -11.11
C LEU A 248 3.70 14.76 -10.47
N THR A 249 4.25 15.87 -11.01
CA THR A 249 3.87 17.21 -10.57
C THR A 249 2.39 17.46 -10.79
N ASP A 250 1.86 17.08 -11.95
CA ASP A 250 0.42 16.98 -12.20
C ASP A 250 -0.04 15.53 -11.98
N PRO A 251 -0.71 15.21 -10.88
CA PRO A 251 -1.10 13.84 -10.56
C PRO A 251 -2.34 13.36 -11.32
N THR A 252 -2.95 14.18 -12.14
CA THR A 252 -4.24 13.90 -12.81
C THR A 252 -4.31 12.52 -13.47
N PRO A 253 -3.32 12.04 -14.25
CA PRO A 253 -3.41 10.71 -14.85
C PRO A 253 -3.52 9.58 -13.83
N ILE A 254 -2.79 9.71 -12.72
CA ILE A 254 -2.81 8.70 -11.65
C ILE A 254 -4.14 8.75 -10.90
N VAL A 255 -4.57 9.95 -10.54
CA VAL A 255 -5.85 10.18 -9.84
C VAL A 255 -7.03 9.65 -10.65
N ASN A 256 -7.09 9.96 -11.95
CA ASN A 256 -8.16 9.48 -12.83
C ASN A 256 -8.19 7.96 -12.92
N PHE A 257 -7.04 7.31 -12.97
CA PHE A 257 -6.95 5.85 -12.94
C PHE A 257 -7.51 5.29 -11.62
N ILE A 258 -7.11 5.84 -10.50
CA ILE A 258 -7.58 5.40 -9.17
C ILE A 258 -9.09 5.61 -9.04
N LEU A 259 -9.62 6.78 -9.43
CA LEU A 259 -11.05 7.08 -9.38
C LEU A 259 -11.87 6.11 -10.25
N LYS A 260 -11.36 5.75 -11.43
CA LYS A 260 -12.02 4.80 -12.34
C LYS A 260 -12.25 3.44 -11.68
N TYR A 261 -11.30 2.97 -10.87
CA TYR A 261 -11.33 1.63 -10.29
C TYR A 261 -11.77 1.59 -8.82
N THR A 262 -12.19 2.71 -8.27
CA THR A 262 -12.62 2.80 -6.85
C THR A 262 -14.15 2.86 -6.70
N LYS A 263 -14.87 2.65 -7.74
CA LYS A 263 -16.35 2.69 -7.73
C LYS A 263 -16.96 1.45 -7.09
#